data_35351a95ebe61807ef52da7d89ed47d2
#
_entry.id   35351a95ebe61807ef52da7d89ed47d2
#
_cell.length_a   1.000
_cell.length_b   1.000
_cell.length_c   1.000
_cell.angle_alpha   90.00
_cell.angle_beta   90.00
_cell.angle_gamma   90.00
#
_symmetry.space_group_name_H-M   'P 1'
#
loop_
_entity.id
_entity.type
_entity.pdbx_description
1 polymer ?
#
loop_
_entity_poly.entity_id
_entity_poly.type
_entity_poly.pdbx_seq_one_letter_code
_entity_poly.pdbx_strand_id
1 'polypeptide(L)'
;MAKTARGQDQEMRKSRRMYRFAGMSVLGLCGLLGQTVSAQEEPIVLRVCSWEEYIDLGEWDKDEAIELDNGTVIYGEKPLYEEFEDWYRETYGKTVRVEYSCFGTNEDLYNQLNMGDSYDLVCPSEYMIMKLIAEDRLIPYSDNFFDTQDANNFYIRNVSPYIQKTLETNELHGQSWSTYAAGYMWGITGVLYNPALVTEEEASTWEIFGNPKFNRQITLKDNVRDSYFAALGILKKDELTDEAFIKSADYTERLADVMNDVRPETIAQAQELLNQLMDNVYS
;
A
#
# COMPACT_ATOMS: atom_id res chain seq x y z
N MET A 1 17.06 31.68 -0.12
CA MET A 1 16.55 30.34 0.13
C MET A 1 17.04 29.38 -0.96
N ALA A 2 18.32 29.04 -0.99
CA ALA A 2 18.91 28.17 -2.04
C ALA A 2 20.04 27.30 -1.46
N LYS A 3 19.80 26.69 -0.30
CA LYS A 3 20.79 25.80 0.37
C LYS A 3 20.25 24.41 0.72
N THR A 4 18.99 24.12 0.54
CA THR A 4 18.37 22.84 0.93
C THR A 4 18.40 21.78 -0.18
N ALA A 5 18.44 22.17 -1.44
CA ALA A 5 18.40 21.21 -2.57
C ALA A 5 19.76 20.50 -2.84
N ARG A 6 20.89 20.98 -2.28
CA ARG A 6 22.22 20.37 -2.52
C ARG A 6 22.57 19.24 -1.53
N GLY A 7 21.85 19.11 -0.44
CA GLY A 7 22.09 18.07 0.58
C GLY A 7 21.54 16.71 0.17
N GLN A 8 20.34 16.69 -0.37
CA GLN A 8 19.65 15.44 -0.75
C GLN A 8 20.30 14.73 -1.96
N ASP A 9 20.86 15.49 -2.90
CA ASP A 9 21.56 14.92 -4.07
C ASP A 9 22.90 14.24 -3.74
N GLN A 10 23.49 14.54 -2.58
CA GLN A 10 24.74 13.89 -2.15
C GLN A 10 24.50 12.57 -1.40
N GLU A 11 23.38 12.41 -0.73
CA GLU A 11 23.04 11.16 -0.04
C GLU A 11 22.58 10.09 -1.02
N MET A 12 21.76 10.43 -2.01
CA MET A 12 21.35 9.48 -3.06
C MET A 12 22.54 8.98 -3.91
N ARG A 13 23.63 9.72 -4.00
CA ARG A 13 24.85 9.27 -4.71
C ARG A 13 25.72 8.34 -3.88
N LYS A 14 25.59 8.30 -2.57
CA LYS A 14 26.37 7.39 -1.70
C LYS A 14 25.80 5.98 -1.67
N SER A 15 24.50 5.80 -1.81
CA SER A 15 23.85 4.48 -1.80
C SER A 15 24.10 3.65 -3.07
N ARG A 16 24.49 4.27 -4.18
CA ARG A 16 24.76 3.58 -5.46
C ARG A 16 26.20 3.08 -5.65
N ARG A 17 27.05 3.06 -4.63
CA ARG A 17 28.49 2.83 -4.80
C ARG A 17 29.08 1.68 -3.98
N MET A 18 28.37 0.60 -3.75
CA MET A 18 28.99 -0.54 -3.06
C MET A 18 28.45 -1.92 -3.46
N TYR A 19 28.59 -2.27 -4.73
CA TYR A 19 28.71 -3.68 -5.12
C TYR A 19 29.62 -3.75 -6.35
N ARG A 20 30.94 -3.82 -6.13
CA ARG A 20 31.89 -4.32 -7.09
C ARG A 20 32.53 -5.59 -6.54
N PHE A 21 32.23 -6.69 -7.19
CA PHE A 21 32.86 -7.99 -7.01
C PHE A 21 34.39 -7.90 -7.15
N ALA A 22 35.12 -8.47 -6.19
CA ALA A 22 36.51 -8.88 -6.35
C ALA A 22 36.56 -10.40 -6.19
N GLY A 23 36.60 -11.09 -7.30
CA GLY A 23 36.99 -12.49 -7.33
C GLY A 23 38.50 -12.61 -7.10
N MET A 24 38.89 -13.44 -6.15
CA MET A 24 40.24 -13.95 -6.02
C MET A 24 40.20 -15.44 -5.77
N SER A 25 40.66 -16.19 -6.77
CA SER A 25 40.93 -17.61 -6.68
C SER A 25 42.21 -17.82 -5.86
N VAL A 26 42.11 -18.62 -4.80
CA VAL A 26 43.30 -19.22 -4.15
C VAL A 26 43.09 -20.72 -4.07
N LEU A 27 43.88 -21.43 -4.87
CA LEU A 27 44.12 -22.87 -4.74
C LEU A 27 45.17 -23.06 -3.65
N GLY A 28 44.87 -23.85 -2.64
CA GLY A 28 45.83 -24.20 -1.58
C GLY A 28 45.40 -25.45 -0.77
N LEU A 29 45.99 -26.51 -1.14
CA LEU A 29 46.39 -27.79 -0.49
C LEU A 29 45.64 -28.30 0.76
N CYS A 30 45.27 -29.56 0.61
CA CYS A 30 44.69 -30.53 1.58
C CYS A 30 45.30 -30.55 2.96
N GLY A 31 44.42 -30.53 3.98
CA GLY A 31 44.65 -31.09 5.30
C GLY A 31 43.37 -31.83 5.73
N LEU A 32 43.43 -33.17 5.77
CA LEU A 32 42.38 -34.05 6.27
C LEU A 32 42.17 -33.82 7.76
N LEU A 33 41.21 -33.03 8.14
CA LEU A 33 40.49 -33.08 9.41
C LEU A 33 39.01 -33.07 9.07
N GLY A 34 38.32 -34.16 9.37
CA GLY A 34 36.89 -34.28 9.13
C GLY A 34 36.09 -33.28 9.97
N GLN A 35 35.96 -32.08 9.47
CA GLN A 35 34.91 -31.17 9.86
C GLN A 35 33.74 -31.50 8.93
N THR A 36 32.67 -31.99 9.49
CA THR A 36 31.36 -31.99 8.83
C THR A 36 31.04 -30.54 8.54
N VAL A 37 31.35 -30.12 7.30
CA VAL A 37 30.78 -28.89 6.78
C VAL A 37 29.27 -29.14 6.72
N SER A 38 28.57 -28.69 7.72
CA SER A 38 27.11 -28.53 7.61
C SER A 38 26.90 -27.68 6.37
N ALA A 39 26.31 -28.24 5.33
CA ALA A 39 25.87 -27.46 4.19
C ALA A 39 24.90 -26.42 4.76
N GLN A 40 25.34 -25.17 4.79
CA GLN A 40 24.49 -24.06 5.18
C GLN A 40 23.43 -23.99 4.10
N GLU A 41 22.19 -24.32 4.41
CA GLU A 41 21.08 -24.17 3.46
C GLU A 41 21.08 -22.72 2.97
N GLU A 42 21.01 -22.53 1.67
CA GLU A 42 20.89 -21.19 1.11
C GLU A 42 19.60 -20.53 1.64
N PRO A 43 19.63 -19.23 1.99
CA PRO A 43 18.47 -18.56 2.49
C PRO A 43 17.34 -18.54 1.45
N ILE A 44 16.13 -18.73 1.91
CA ILE A 44 14.93 -18.48 1.09
C ILE A 44 14.90 -17.00 0.81
N VAL A 45 14.86 -16.60 -0.47
CA VAL A 45 14.69 -15.19 -0.85
C VAL A 45 13.22 -14.91 -1.02
N LEU A 46 12.70 -13.90 -0.31
CA LEU A 46 11.33 -13.42 -0.42
C LEU A 46 11.36 -11.98 -0.98
N ARG A 47 10.87 -11.80 -2.19
CA ARG A 47 10.79 -10.50 -2.86
C ARG A 47 9.45 -9.87 -2.61
N VAL A 48 9.46 -8.71 -1.94
CA VAL A 48 8.26 -7.94 -1.56
C VAL A 48 8.31 -6.58 -2.22
N CYS A 49 7.21 -6.19 -2.87
CA CYS A 49 7.05 -4.84 -3.41
C CYS A 49 5.76 -4.21 -2.87
N SER A 50 5.88 -3.08 -2.19
CA SER A 50 4.79 -2.40 -1.52
C SER A 50 4.78 -0.89 -1.82
N TRP A 51 3.78 -0.18 -1.31
CA TRP A 51 3.78 1.27 -1.30
C TRP A 51 4.95 1.81 -0.48
N GLU A 52 5.42 2.99 -0.84
CA GLU A 52 6.26 3.80 0.05
C GLU A 52 5.52 4.06 1.37
N GLU A 53 6.24 4.16 2.48
CA GLU A 53 5.70 4.45 3.82
C GLU A 53 4.71 3.40 4.40
N TYR A 54 4.61 2.21 3.82
CA TYR A 54 3.67 1.16 4.26
C TYR A 54 4.29 0.11 5.19
N ILE A 55 5.53 0.28 5.56
CA ILE A 55 6.25 -0.60 6.50
C ILE A 55 7.16 0.26 7.37
N ASP A 56 7.34 -0.13 8.61
CA ASP A 56 8.36 0.43 9.48
C ASP A 56 9.75 0.02 8.99
N LEU A 57 10.58 1.00 8.68
CA LEU A 57 11.97 0.80 8.26
C LEU A 57 12.97 0.87 9.43
N GLY A 58 12.50 1.01 10.66
CA GLY A 58 13.33 1.15 11.84
C GLY A 58 13.99 2.53 11.95
N GLU A 59 15.12 2.57 12.66
CA GLU A 59 15.88 3.81 12.88
C GLU A 59 15.18 4.84 13.79
N TRP A 60 14.24 4.39 14.63
CA TRP A 60 13.57 5.26 15.60
C TRP A 60 14.55 5.74 16.67
N ASP A 61 14.39 6.98 17.10
CA ASP A 61 15.05 7.48 18.29
C ASP A 61 14.56 6.73 19.54
N LYS A 62 15.42 6.54 20.53
CA LYS A 62 15.11 5.72 21.73
C LYS A 62 13.94 6.23 22.55
N ASP A 63 13.56 7.49 22.39
CA ASP A 63 12.44 8.15 23.04
C ASP A 63 11.14 8.10 22.21
N GLU A 64 11.16 7.50 21.01
CA GLU A 64 9.99 7.33 20.15
C GLU A 64 9.26 5.99 20.35
N ALA A 65 9.64 5.21 21.36
CA ALA A 65 8.98 3.94 21.64
C ALA A 65 7.46 4.08 21.81
N ILE A 66 6.72 3.18 21.17
CA ILE A 66 5.26 3.15 21.21
C ILE A 66 4.79 2.08 22.19
N GLU A 67 4.04 2.46 23.22
CA GLU A 67 3.38 1.52 24.11
C GLU A 67 1.94 1.29 23.64
N LEU A 68 1.61 0.02 23.36
CA LEU A 68 0.27 -0.40 22.99
C LEU A 68 -0.60 -0.61 24.22
N ASP A 69 -1.93 -0.57 24.06
CA ASP A 69 -2.92 -0.75 25.14
C ASP A 69 -2.76 -2.06 25.93
N ASN A 70 -2.16 -3.07 25.33
CA ASN A 70 -1.86 -4.37 25.96
C ASN A 70 -0.54 -4.38 26.73
N GLY A 71 0.17 -3.25 26.82
CA GLY A 71 1.46 -3.11 27.48
C GLY A 71 2.68 -3.56 26.65
N THR A 72 2.48 -3.92 25.39
CA THR A 72 3.61 -4.21 24.47
C THR A 72 4.29 -2.92 24.07
N VAL A 73 5.62 -2.88 24.12
CA VAL A 73 6.41 -1.74 23.68
C VAL A 73 7.10 -2.08 22.37
N ILE A 74 6.93 -1.20 21.39
CA ILE A 74 7.57 -1.27 20.06
C ILE A 74 8.68 -0.24 20.03
N TYR A 75 9.88 -0.67 19.69
CA TYR A 75 11.09 0.18 19.73
C TYR A 75 11.58 0.62 18.35
N GLY A 76 11.13 0.04 17.26
CA GLY A 76 11.53 0.41 15.90
C GLY A 76 13.05 0.46 15.64
N GLU A 77 13.82 -0.39 16.30
CA GLU A 77 15.28 -0.42 16.16
C GLU A 77 15.72 -1.00 14.81
N LYS A 78 14.90 -1.89 14.26
CA LYS A 78 15.13 -2.59 12.99
C LYS A 78 13.96 -2.41 12.04
N PRO A 79 14.20 -2.51 10.72
CA PRO A 79 13.11 -2.66 9.77
C PRO A 79 12.24 -3.89 10.11
N LEU A 80 10.94 -3.75 9.96
CA LEU A 80 9.97 -4.83 10.26
C LEU A 80 10.27 -6.12 9.48
N TYR A 81 10.80 -6.02 8.26
CA TYR A 81 11.19 -7.21 7.49
C TYR A 81 12.40 -7.95 8.09
N GLU A 82 13.34 -7.26 8.77
CA GLU A 82 14.44 -7.91 9.49
C GLU A 82 13.93 -8.59 10.78
N GLU A 83 12.94 -8.01 11.45
CA GLU A 83 12.27 -8.66 12.57
C GLU A 83 11.55 -9.94 12.13
N PHE A 84 10.90 -9.90 10.94
CA PHE A 84 10.31 -11.08 10.34
C PHE A 84 11.35 -12.16 10.01
N GLU A 85 12.52 -11.81 9.48
CA GLU A 85 13.62 -12.74 9.21
C GLU A 85 14.08 -13.44 10.49
N ASP A 86 14.24 -12.69 11.58
CA ASP A 86 14.61 -13.21 12.88
C ASP A 86 13.53 -14.15 13.44
N TRP A 87 12.27 -13.70 13.43
CA TRP A 87 11.13 -14.53 13.86
C TRP A 87 10.99 -15.82 13.06
N TYR A 88 11.17 -15.76 11.73
CA TYR A 88 11.06 -16.93 10.86
C TYR A 88 12.17 -17.95 11.17
N ARG A 89 13.38 -17.47 11.39
CA ARG A 89 14.51 -18.31 11.80
C ARG A 89 14.27 -18.99 13.15
N GLU A 90 13.77 -18.24 14.12
CA GLU A 90 13.46 -18.75 15.47
C GLU A 90 12.31 -19.77 15.45
N THR A 91 11.30 -19.54 14.64
CA THR A 91 10.09 -20.36 14.57
C THR A 91 10.30 -21.63 13.77
N TYR A 92 10.96 -21.53 12.61
CA TYR A 92 11.06 -22.64 11.66
C TYR A 92 12.48 -23.21 11.51
N GLY A 93 13.48 -22.60 12.11
CA GLY A 93 14.89 -23.02 12.01
C GLY A 93 15.49 -22.80 10.61
N LYS A 94 14.84 -22.01 9.76
CA LYS A 94 15.25 -21.72 8.39
C LYS A 94 15.58 -20.24 8.24
N THR A 95 16.53 -19.94 7.37
CA THR A 95 16.89 -18.55 7.06
C THR A 95 16.05 -18.06 5.87
N VAL A 96 15.36 -16.94 6.05
CA VAL A 96 14.75 -16.16 4.98
C VAL A 96 15.50 -14.85 4.83
N ARG A 97 15.56 -14.30 3.63
CA ARG A 97 16.06 -12.96 3.34
C ARG A 97 15.00 -12.23 2.54
N VAL A 98 14.52 -11.12 3.07
CA VAL A 98 13.53 -10.27 2.41
C VAL A 98 14.23 -9.24 1.53
N GLU A 99 13.89 -9.23 0.26
CA GLU A 99 14.26 -8.17 -0.69
C GLU A 99 13.05 -7.24 -0.83
N TYR A 100 13.05 -6.18 -0.01
CA TYR A 100 11.94 -5.22 0.04
C TYR A 100 12.19 -4.06 -0.94
N SER A 101 11.18 -3.72 -1.71
CA SER A 101 11.17 -2.60 -2.65
C SER A 101 9.84 -1.86 -2.60
N CYS A 102 9.83 -0.63 -3.13
CA CYS A 102 8.63 0.22 -3.13
C CYS A 102 8.27 0.69 -4.53
N PHE A 103 7.00 1.07 -4.68
CA PHE A 103 6.47 1.79 -5.82
C PHE A 103 5.71 3.04 -5.37
N GLY A 104 5.71 4.08 -6.18
CA GLY A 104 5.02 5.34 -5.90
C GLY A 104 3.55 5.33 -6.32
N THR A 105 3.21 4.60 -7.39
CA THR A 105 1.84 4.46 -7.91
C THR A 105 1.54 3.02 -8.32
N ASN A 106 0.26 2.63 -8.33
CA ASN A 106 -0.13 1.30 -8.84
C ASN A 106 0.29 1.09 -10.30
N GLU A 107 0.31 2.16 -11.08
CA GLU A 107 0.72 2.18 -12.48
C GLU A 107 2.23 1.92 -12.61
N ASP A 108 3.05 2.42 -11.68
CA ASP A 108 4.48 2.12 -11.63
C ASP A 108 4.72 0.65 -11.35
N LEU A 109 4.04 0.07 -10.35
CA LEU A 109 4.10 -1.37 -10.10
C LEU A 109 3.71 -2.17 -11.34
N TYR A 110 2.60 -1.80 -11.98
CA TYR A 110 2.13 -2.49 -13.19
C TYR A 110 3.15 -2.41 -14.33
N ASN A 111 3.79 -1.26 -14.51
CA ASN A 111 4.85 -1.06 -15.49
C ASN A 111 6.10 -1.89 -15.17
N GLN A 112 6.54 -1.95 -13.91
CA GLN A 112 7.65 -2.80 -13.46
C GLN A 112 7.37 -4.27 -13.78
N LEU A 113 6.16 -4.76 -13.45
CA LEU A 113 5.75 -6.12 -13.76
C LEU A 113 5.73 -6.40 -15.28
N ASN A 114 5.34 -5.40 -16.10
CA ASN A 114 5.35 -5.54 -17.57
C ASN A 114 6.78 -5.52 -18.17
N MET A 115 7.72 -4.87 -17.48
CA MET A 115 9.14 -4.88 -17.87
C MET A 115 9.88 -6.16 -17.46
N GLY A 116 9.20 -7.04 -16.72
CA GLY A 116 9.72 -8.37 -16.37
C GLY A 116 10.20 -8.48 -14.92
N ASP A 117 9.96 -7.47 -14.08
CA ASP A 117 10.20 -7.59 -12.65
C ASP A 117 9.27 -8.67 -12.06
N SER A 118 9.79 -9.40 -11.10
CA SER A 118 9.09 -10.52 -10.46
C SER A 118 9.19 -10.42 -8.95
N TYR A 119 8.05 -10.55 -8.31
CA TYR A 119 7.91 -10.49 -6.86
C TYR A 119 7.14 -11.71 -6.34
N ASP A 120 7.43 -12.11 -5.11
CA ASP A 120 6.68 -13.15 -4.41
C ASP A 120 5.42 -12.58 -3.77
N LEU A 121 5.50 -11.33 -3.29
CA LEU A 121 4.37 -10.57 -2.74
C LEU A 121 4.35 -9.16 -3.32
N VAL A 122 3.15 -8.68 -3.67
CA VAL A 122 2.90 -7.30 -4.05
C VAL A 122 1.75 -6.73 -3.22
N CYS A 123 1.84 -5.46 -2.83
CA CYS A 123 0.81 -4.82 -1.99
C CYS A 123 0.19 -3.59 -2.68
N PRO A 124 -0.51 -3.75 -3.80
CA PRO A 124 -1.18 -2.65 -4.49
C PRO A 124 -2.58 -2.39 -3.91
N SER A 125 -3.24 -1.36 -4.41
CA SER A 125 -4.67 -1.13 -4.15
C SER A 125 -5.54 -2.20 -4.81
N GLU A 126 -6.77 -2.36 -4.30
CA GLU A 126 -7.72 -3.40 -4.70
C GLU A 126 -8.00 -3.43 -6.21
N TYR A 127 -8.11 -2.27 -6.87
CA TYR A 127 -8.37 -2.22 -8.31
C TYR A 127 -7.22 -2.79 -9.15
N MET A 128 -5.98 -2.64 -8.67
CA MET A 128 -4.83 -3.24 -9.31
C MET A 128 -4.78 -4.75 -9.05
N ILE A 129 -5.18 -5.19 -7.85
CA ILE A 129 -5.35 -6.64 -7.57
C ILE A 129 -6.36 -7.24 -8.55
N MET A 130 -7.54 -6.59 -8.74
CA MET A 130 -8.55 -7.04 -9.70
C MET A 130 -7.98 -7.15 -11.13
N LYS A 131 -7.20 -6.14 -11.55
CA LYS A 131 -6.53 -6.16 -12.86
C LYS A 131 -5.56 -7.32 -12.99
N LEU A 132 -4.75 -7.58 -11.98
CA LEU A 132 -3.79 -8.69 -11.98
C LEU A 132 -4.48 -10.06 -11.93
N ILE A 133 -5.62 -10.20 -11.23
CA ILE A 133 -6.47 -11.40 -11.28
C ILE A 133 -7.03 -11.59 -12.69
N ALA A 134 -7.58 -10.53 -13.30
CA ALA A 134 -8.15 -10.59 -14.65
C ALA A 134 -7.14 -10.98 -15.74
N GLU A 135 -5.87 -10.75 -15.51
CA GLU A 135 -4.75 -11.05 -16.38
C GLU A 135 -4.01 -12.36 -16.02
N ASP A 136 -4.55 -13.15 -15.08
CA ASP A 136 -3.96 -14.41 -14.59
C ASP A 136 -2.51 -14.23 -14.09
N ARG A 137 -2.22 -13.12 -13.41
CA ARG A 137 -0.86 -12.77 -12.96
C ARG A 137 -0.61 -13.03 -11.48
N LEU A 138 -1.62 -13.47 -10.75
CA LEU A 138 -1.51 -13.82 -9.35
C LEU A 138 -1.61 -15.32 -9.14
N ILE A 139 -0.89 -15.82 -8.16
CA ILE A 139 -0.93 -17.22 -7.73
C ILE A 139 -1.87 -17.29 -6.51
N PRO A 140 -2.81 -18.25 -6.46
CA PRO A 140 -3.67 -18.41 -5.31
C PRO A 140 -2.89 -18.79 -4.05
N TYR A 141 -3.35 -18.33 -2.90
CA TYR A 141 -2.83 -18.79 -1.62
C TYR A 141 -3.03 -20.30 -1.46
N SER A 142 -2.11 -20.94 -0.75
CA SER A 142 -2.25 -22.36 -0.40
C SER A 142 -3.33 -22.55 0.68
N ASP A 143 -3.89 -23.75 0.76
CA ASP A 143 -4.86 -24.12 1.81
C ASP A 143 -4.32 -23.86 3.22
N ASN A 144 -3.01 -24.00 3.43
CA ASN A 144 -2.37 -23.73 4.72
C ASN A 144 -2.51 -22.27 5.17
N PHE A 145 -2.62 -21.31 4.25
CA PHE A 145 -2.85 -19.89 4.59
C PHE A 145 -4.18 -19.71 5.33
N PHE A 146 -5.18 -20.55 5.03
CA PHE A 146 -6.50 -20.47 5.62
C PHE A 146 -6.68 -21.35 6.87
N ASP A 147 -5.62 -22.05 7.31
CA ASP A 147 -5.68 -22.88 8.52
C ASP A 147 -5.68 -22.01 9.78
N THR A 148 -6.87 -21.89 10.40
CA THR A 148 -7.07 -21.15 11.65
C THR A 148 -6.52 -21.87 12.88
N GLN A 149 -6.10 -23.13 12.76
CA GLN A 149 -5.54 -23.92 13.85
C GLN A 149 -4.03 -23.72 13.98
N ASP A 150 -3.36 -23.27 12.91
CA ASP A 150 -1.95 -22.90 13.00
C ASP A 150 -1.80 -21.56 13.76
N ALA A 151 -1.08 -21.65 14.89
CA ALA A 151 -0.84 -20.48 15.73
C ALA A 151 -0.04 -19.38 15.03
N ASN A 152 0.73 -19.71 13.98
CA ASN A 152 1.54 -18.78 13.22
C ASN A 152 0.77 -18.11 12.07
N ASN A 153 -0.46 -18.54 11.77
CA ASN A 153 -1.33 -17.86 10.82
C ASN A 153 -2.03 -16.66 11.47
N PHE A 154 -1.26 -15.62 11.76
CA PHE A 154 -1.75 -14.43 12.44
C PHE A 154 -2.83 -13.70 11.65
N TYR A 155 -2.68 -13.59 10.34
CA TYR A 155 -3.63 -12.85 9.49
C TYR A 155 -5.03 -13.42 9.60
N ILE A 156 -5.24 -14.69 9.22
CA ILE A 156 -6.59 -15.28 9.12
C ILE A 156 -7.32 -15.35 10.48
N ARG A 157 -6.55 -15.33 11.58
CA ARG A 157 -7.11 -15.36 12.94
C ARG A 157 -7.46 -13.98 13.49
N ASN A 158 -6.88 -12.90 12.93
CA ASN A 158 -6.97 -11.55 13.47
C ASN A 158 -7.47 -10.51 12.46
N VAL A 159 -7.67 -10.88 11.19
CA VAL A 159 -8.20 -9.97 10.19
C VAL A 159 -9.58 -9.44 10.58
N SER A 160 -9.83 -8.17 10.30
CA SER A 160 -11.15 -7.58 10.51
C SER A 160 -12.24 -8.40 9.78
N PRO A 161 -13.32 -8.80 10.46
CA PRO A 161 -14.41 -9.52 9.81
C PRO A 161 -15.02 -8.76 8.62
N TYR A 162 -14.99 -7.44 8.66
CA TYR A 162 -15.41 -6.59 7.53
C TYR A 162 -14.51 -6.78 6.32
N ILE A 163 -13.20 -6.70 6.50
CA ILE A 163 -12.21 -6.88 5.42
C ILE A 163 -12.29 -8.30 4.86
N GLN A 164 -12.32 -9.30 5.73
CA GLN A 164 -12.45 -10.71 5.32
C GLN A 164 -13.72 -10.91 4.48
N LYS A 165 -14.87 -10.46 4.97
CA LYS A 165 -16.14 -10.55 4.23
C LYS A 165 -16.08 -9.84 2.89
N THR A 166 -15.48 -8.66 2.82
CA THR A 166 -15.33 -7.90 1.57
C THR A 166 -14.54 -8.69 0.54
N LEU A 167 -13.42 -9.29 0.95
CA LEU A 167 -12.60 -10.10 0.05
C LEU A 167 -13.26 -11.42 -0.35
N GLU A 168 -14.05 -12.04 0.53
CA GLU A 168 -14.74 -13.29 0.28
C GLU A 168 -15.98 -13.13 -0.65
N THR A 169 -16.68 -11.99 -0.52
CA THR A 169 -17.93 -11.76 -1.28
C THR A 169 -17.72 -11.15 -2.65
N ASN A 170 -16.56 -10.52 -2.88
CA ASN A 170 -16.22 -10.01 -4.19
C ASN A 170 -15.60 -11.11 -5.04
N GLU A 171 -16.10 -11.27 -6.25
CA GLU A 171 -15.67 -12.30 -7.17
C GLU A 171 -15.25 -11.70 -8.51
N LEU A 172 -14.28 -12.36 -9.15
CA LEU A 172 -13.88 -12.11 -10.51
C LEU A 172 -13.65 -13.45 -11.22
N HIS A 173 -14.22 -13.63 -12.40
CA HIS A 173 -14.20 -14.89 -13.15
C HIS A 173 -14.65 -16.13 -12.33
N GLY A 174 -15.59 -15.93 -11.40
CA GLY A 174 -16.12 -16.99 -10.53
C GLY A 174 -15.17 -17.42 -9.40
N GLN A 175 -14.16 -16.59 -9.10
CA GLN A 175 -13.25 -16.81 -7.98
C GLN A 175 -13.31 -15.63 -7.01
N SER A 176 -13.37 -15.94 -5.72
CA SER A 176 -13.33 -14.93 -4.67
C SER A 176 -11.96 -14.24 -4.64
N TRP A 177 -11.95 -12.94 -4.37
CA TRP A 177 -10.70 -12.19 -4.23
C TRP A 177 -9.83 -12.72 -3.09
N SER A 178 -10.45 -13.24 -2.02
CA SER A 178 -9.71 -13.84 -0.90
C SER A 178 -8.80 -15.00 -1.31
N THR A 179 -9.06 -15.61 -2.47
CA THR A 179 -8.18 -16.65 -3.02
C THR A 179 -6.78 -16.11 -3.35
N TYR A 180 -6.67 -14.84 -3.70
CA TYR A 180 -5.42 -14.22 -4.19
C TYR A 180 -4.94 -13.05 -3.34
N ALA A 181 -5.78 -12.50 -2.48
CA ALA A 181 -5.50 -11.27 -1.75
C ALA A 181 -5.82 -11.39 -0.25
N ALA A 182 -4.96 -10.78 0.54
CA ALA A 182 -5.14 -10.57 1.97
C ALA A 182 -5.12 -9.06 2.25
N GLY A 183 -6.08 -8.55 3.01
CA GLY A 183 -6.13 -7.12 3.33
C GLY A 183 -5.00 -6.74 4.29
N TYR A 184 -4.17 -5.78 3.89
CA TYR A 184 -3.06 -5.28 4.71
C TYR A 184 -3.42 -3.99 5.41
N MET A 185 -3.76 -2.96 4.63
CA MET A 185 -4.19 -1.66 5.14
C MET A 185 -5.47 -1.21 4.45
N TRP A 186 -6.24 -0.40 5.12
CA TRP A 186 -7.37 0.32 4.56
C TRP A 186 -7.36 1.75 5.09
N GLY A 187 -7.96 2.66 4.35
CA GLY A 187 -8.03 4.06 4.73
C GLY A 187 -9.35 4.69 4.33
N ILE A 188 -9.55 5.90 4.81
CA ILE A 188 -10.69 6.74 4.46
C ILE A 188 -10.17 7.92 3.66
N THR A 189 -10.79 8.18 2.51
CA THR A 189 -10.54 9.41 1.75
C THR A 189 -11.45 10.50 2.28
N GLY A 190 -10.87 11.65 2.62
CA GLY A 190 -11.61 12.77 3.20
C GLY A 190 -10.86 14.09 3.04
N VAL A 191 -11.49 15.15 3.53
CA VAL A 191 -10.90 16.50 3.58
C VAL A 191 -10.13 16.65 4.90
N LEU A 192 -8.81 16.85 4.81
CA LEU A 192 -7.99 17.26 5.94
C LEU A 192 -7.86 18.79 5.92
N TYR A 193 -8.18 19.45 7.03
CA TYR A 193 -8.16 20.91 7.10
C TYR A 193 -7.60 21.44 8.41
N ASN A 194 -7.09 22.69 8.36
CA ASN A 194 -6.66 23.42 9.56
C ASN A 194 -7.87 24.16 10.17
N PRO A 195 -8.36 23.78 11.36
CA PRO A 195 -9.55 24.39 11.95
C PRO A 195 -9.36 25.87 12.36
N ALA A 196 -8.13 26.40 12.36
CA ALA A 196 -7.88 27.82 12.57
C ALA A 196 -8.17 28.68 11.32
N LEU A 197 -8.24 28.06 10.12
CA LEU A 197 -8.41 28.74 8.83
C LEU A 197 -9.70 28.35 8.11
N VAL A 198 -10.18 27.15 8.33
CA VAL A 198 -11.31 26.53 7.64
C VAL A 198 -12.32 26.07 8.68
N THR A 199 -13.58 26.38 8.49
CA THR A 199 -14.67 25.90 9.36
C THR A 199 -15.07 24.48 8.99
N GLU A 200 -15.68 23.75 9.93
CA GLU A 200 -16.23 22.42 9.70
C GLU A 200 -17.28 22.43 8.56
N GLU A 201 -18.12 23.47 8.52
CA GLU A 201 -19.12 23.63 7.44
C GLU A 201 -18.45 23.77 6.06
N GLU A 202 -17.38 24.55 5.94
CA GLU A 202 -16.63 24.69 4.69
C GLU A 202 -15.94 23.39 4.27
N ALA A 203 -15.48 22.58 5.22
CA ALA A 203 -14.80 21.32 4.98
C ALA A 203 -15.76 20.13 4.83
N SER A 204 -17.06 20.31 5.06
CA SER A 204 -18.05 19.21 5.09
C SER A 204 -18.33 18.59 3.71
N THR A 205 -17.92 19.24 2.65
CA THR A 205 -18.12 18.75 1.26
C THR A 205 -16.87 18.93 0.41
N TRP A 206 -16.74 18.10 -0.62
CA TRP A 206 -15.67 18.19 -1.62
C TRP A 206 -15.69 19.50 -2.43
N GLU A 207 -16.77 20.27 -2.39
CA GLU A 207 -16.86 21.59 -3.05
C GLU A 207 -15.83 22.60 -2.53
N ILE A 208 -15.24 22.33 -1.35
CA ILE A 208 -14.14 23.16 -0.82
C ILE A 208 -13.00 23.31 -1.82
N PHE A 209 -12.74 22.31 -2.67
CA PHE A 209 -11.69 22.35 -3.69
C PHE A 209 -11.90 23.46 -4.72
N GLY A 210 -13.16 23.83 -4.99
CA GLY A 210 -13.52 24.93 -5.87
C GLY A 210 -13.74 26.27 -5.17
N ASN A 211 -13.62 26.36 -3.85
CA ASN A 211 -13.90 27.56 -3.10
C ASN A 211 -12.77 28.61 -3.30
N PRO A 212 -13.07 29.79 -3.93
CA PRO A 212 -12.06 30.80 -4.22
C PRO A 212 -11.43 31.43 -2.96
N LYS A 213 -12.05 31.29 -1.80
CA LYS A 213 -11.46 31.70 -0.50
C LYS A 213 -10.10 31.05 -0.26
N PHE A 214 -9.93 29.82 -0.75
CA PHE A 214 -8.75 29.01 -0.53
C PHE A 214 -7.86 28.87 -1.75
N ASN A 215 -7.98 29.79 -2.72
CA ASN A 215 -7.21 29.78 -3.96
C ASN A 215 -5.70 29.59 -3.66
N ARG A 216 -5.09 28.58 -4.28
CA ARG A 216 -3.69 28.20 -4.12
C ARG A 216 -3.29 27.81 -2.69
N GLN A 217 -4.25 27.39 -1.86
CA GLN A 217 -4.02 26.94 -0.48
C GLN A 217 -4.51 25.50 -0.25
N ILE A 218 -5.00 24.86 -1.31
CA ILE A 218 -5.54 23.49 -1.29
C ILE A 218 -4.61 22.60 -2.12
N THR A 219 -4.40 21.38 -1.67
CA THR A 219 -3.80 20.31 -2.46
C THR A 219 -4.84 19.24 -2.75
N LEU A 220 -4.82 18.68 -3.94
CA LEU A 220 -5.61 17.53 -4.35
C LEU A 220 -4.64 16.39 -4.64
N LYS A 221 -5.00 15.17 -4.26
CA LYS A 221 -4.13 14.01 -4.46
C LYS A 221 -3.91 13.76 -5.96
N ASP A 222 -2.65 13.68 -6.39
CA ASP A 222 -2.27 13.35 -7.77
C ASP A 222 -2.41 11.84 -8.03
N ASN A 223 -3.66 11.41 -8.12
CA ASN A 223 -4.04 10.04 -8.44
C ASN A 223 -5.36 10.06 -9.21
N VAL A 224 -5.40 9.40 -10.37
CA VAL A 224 -6.57 9.39 -11.26
C VAL A 224 -7.85 8.96 -10.54
N ARG A 225 -7.80 7.91 -9.72
CA ARG A 225 -9.00 7.38 -9.06
C ARG A 225 -9.46 8.28 -7.92
N ASP A 226 -8.54 8.75 -7.08
CA ASP A 226 -8.88 9.60 -5.94
C ASP A 226 -9.43 10.94 -6.40
N SER A 227 -8.81 11.55 -7.43
CA SER A 227 -9.30 12.80 -8.04
C SER A 227 -10.66 12.60 -8.70
N TYR A 228 -10.85 11.49 -9.41
CA TYR A 228 -12.14 11.16 -10.02
C TYR A 228 -13.22 10.95 -8.96
N PHE A 229 -12.90 10.26 -7.87
CA PHE A 229 -13.79 10.06 -6.73
C PHE A 229 -14.23 11.41 -6.12
N ALA A 230 -13.29 12.33 -5.89
CA ALA A 230 -13.62 13.68 -5.41
C ALA A 230 -14.52 14.45 -6.40
N ALA A 231 -14.24 14.33 -7.71
CA ALA A 231 -15.09 14.95 -8.74
C ALA A 231 -16.51 14.36 -8.76
N LEU A 232 -16.65 13.04 -8.62
CA LEU A 232 -17.98 12.40 -8.48
C LEU A 232 -18.71 12.89 -7.24
N GLY A 233 -18.03 13.01 -6.11
CA GLY A 233 -18.62 13.53 -4.87
C GLY A 233 -19.18 14.96 -5.04
N ILE A 234 -18.53 15.80 -5.85
CA ILE A 234 -19.03 17.12 -6.20
C ILE A 234 -20.20 17.05 -7.19
N LEU A 235 -20.03 16.32 -8.30
CA LEU A 235 -21.03 16.21 -9.37
C LEU A 235 -22.34 15.56 -8.90
N LYS A 236 -22.26 14.66 -7.96
CA LYS A 236 -23.39 13.88 -7.43
C LYS A 236 -23.84 14.36 -6.05
N LYS A 237 -23.35 15.50 -5.57
CA LYS A 237 -23.64 16.01 -4.22
C LYS A 237 -25.10 15.98 -3.87
N ASP A 238 -25.97 16.51 -4.74
CA ASP A 238 -27.39 16.62 -4.47
C ASP A 238 -28.04 15.24 -4.27
N GLU A 239 -27.64 14.24 -5.05
CA GLU A 239 -28.08 12.86 -4.89
C GLU A 239 -27.51 12.24 -3.61
N LEU A 240 -26.22 12.40 -3.36
CA LEU A 240 -25.51 11.80 -2.22
C LEU A 240 -25.96 12.38 -0.86
N THR A 241 -26.46 13.62 -0.85
CA THR A 241 -26.97 14.29 0.35
C THR A 241 -28.50 14.23 0.50
N ASP A 242 -29.20 13.63 -0.45
CA ASP A 242 -30.66 13.43 -0.38
C ASP A 242 -31.02 12.48 0.74
N GLU A 243 -31.95 12.90 1.59
CA GLU A 243 -32.36 12.13 2.78
C GLU A 243 -33.01 10.80 2.42
N ALA A 244 -33.76 10.74 1.31
CA ALA A 244 -34.38 9.50 0.84
C ALA A 244 -33.34 8.54 0.27
N PHE A 245 -32.28 9.07 -0.36
CA PHE A 245 -31.13 8.28 -0.79
C PHE A 245 -30.40 7.68 0.41
N ILE A 246 -30.02 8.49 1.41
CA ILE A 246 -29.26 8.05 2.59
C ILE A 246 -30.02 7.00 3.42
N LYS A 247 -31.35 7.13 3.51
CA LYS A 247 -32.22 6.23 4.28
C LYS A 247 -32.75 5.05 3.48
N SER A 248 -32.38 4.89 2.22
CA SER A 248 -32.85 3.78 1.40
C SER A 248 -32.33 2.43 1.93
N ALA A 249 -33.14 1.39 1.77
CA ALA A 249 -32.76 0.03 2.20
C ALA A 249 -31.57 -0.52 1.39
N ASP A 250 -31.40 -0.02 0.17
CA ASP A 250 -30.37 -0.37 -0.81
C ASP A 250 -29.24 0.69 -0.89
N TYR A 251 -29.10 1.52 0.16
CA TYR A 251 -28.12 2.63 0.19
C TYR A 251 -26.71 2.23 -0.24
N THR A 252 -26.20 1.13 0.31
CA THR A 252 -24.81 0.68 0.02
C THR A 252 -24.62 0.32 -1.45
N GLU A 253 -25.59 -0.35 -2.07
CA GLU A 253 -25.55 -0.72 -3.48
C GLU A 253 -25.65 0.52 -4.37
N ARG A 254 -26.60 1.40 -4.09
CA ARG A 254 -26.78 2.66 -4.82
C ARG A 254 -25.58 3.59 -4.69
N LEU A 255 -24.99 3.67 -3.48
CA LEU A 255 -23.75 4.46 -3.27
C LEU A 255 -22.60 3.92 -4.12
N ALA A 256 -22.46 2.59 -4.17
CA ALA A 256 -21.44 1.97 -5.01
C ALA A 256 -21.70 2.28 -6.49
N ASP A 257 -22.93 2.21 -6.98
CA ASP A 257 -23.27 2.53 -8.36
C ASP A 257 -22.96 3.98 -8.71
N VAL A 258 -23.32 4.93 -7.83
CA VAL A 258 -23.06 6.36 -8.03
C VAL A 258 -21.55 6.67 -8.03
N MET A 259 -20.80 6.09 -7.09
CA MET A 259 -19.38 6.38 -6.92
C MET A 259 -18.45 5.56 -7.85
N ASN A 260 -18.99 4.56 -8.55
CA ASN A 260 -18.29 3.82 -9.60
C ASN A 260 -18.82 4.14 -11.02
N ASP A 261 -19.56 5.23 -11.18
CA ASP A 261 -20.07 5.67 -12.49
C ASP A 261 -18.92 6.03 -13.43
N VAL A 262 -18.69 5.20 -14.45
CA VAL A 262 -17.63 5.36 -15.46
C VAL A 262 -18.20 5.57 -16.86
N ARG A 263 -19.45 6.04 -16.97
CA ARG A 263 -20.07 6.37 -18.26
C ARG A 263 -19.29 7.52 -18.94
N PRO A 264 -19.15 7.48 -20.27
CA PRO A 264 -18.36 8.49 -20.99
C PRO A 264 -18.78 9.93 -20.71
N GLU A 265 -20.07 10.19 -20.55
CA GLU A 265 -20.61 11.52 -20.22
C GLU A 265 -20.21 11.96 -18.80
N THR A 266 -20.22 11.06 -17.83
CA THR A 266 -19.79 11.35 -16.44
C THR A 266 -18.27 11.59 -16.37
N ILE A 267 -17.49 10.80 -17.09
CA ILE A 267 -16.04 11.00 -17.21
C ILE A 267 -15.74 12.38 -17.81
N ALA A 268 -16.44 12.77 -18.89
CA ALA A 268 -16.24 14.07 -19.51
C ALA A 268 -16.58 15.24 -18.58
N GLN A 269 -17.68 15.13 -17.80
CA GLN A 269 -18.05 16.13 -16.80
C GLN A 269 -17.02 16.21 -15.65
N ALA A 270 -16.54 15.07 -15.17
CA ALA A 270 -15.51 15.02 -14.14
C ALA A 270 -14.19 15.64 -14.63
N GLN A 271 -13.79 15.36 -15.86
CA GLN A 271 -12.59 15.97 -16.45
C GLN A 271 -12.72 17.49 -16.56
N GLU A 272 -13.86 18.00 -17.01
CA GLU A 272 -14.10 19.44 -17.08
C GLU A 272 -14.04 20.09 -15.70
N LEU A 273 -14.69 19.47 -14.70
CA LEU A 273 -14.66 19.93 -13.31
C LEU A 273 -13.24 19.92 -12.75
N LEU A 274 -12.48 18.82 -12.90
CA LEU A 274 -11.11 18.74 -12.42
C LEU A 274 -10.21 19.79 -13.06
N ASN A 275 -10.37 20.06 -14.35
CA ASN A 275 -9.64 21.16 -15.02
C ASN A 275 -9.95 22.53 -14.40
N GLN A 276 -11.21 22.78 -14.01
CA GLN A 276 -11.59 24.01 -13.32
C GLN A 276 -11.01 24.09 -11.90
N LEU A 277 -10.99 22.95 -11.17
CA LEU A 277 -10.41 22.88 -9.84
C LEU A 277 -8.91 23.12 -9.84
N MET A 278 -8.18 22.72 -10.89
CA MET A 278 -6.74 22.95 -11.02
C MET A 278 -6.35 24.44 -11.00
N ASP A 279 -7.25 25.34 -11.37
CA ASP A 279 -7.02 26.78 -11.24
C ASP A 279 -6.98 27.24 -9.77
N ASN A 280 -7.66 26.51 -8.89
CA ASN A 280 -7.80 26.83 -7.47
C ASN A 280 -6.81 26.07 -6.56
N VAL A 281 -6.36 24.89 -6.94
CA VAL A 281 -5.42 24.09 -6.13
C VAL A 281 -3.98 24.60 -6.27
N TYR A 282 -3.17 24.32 -5.25
CA TYR A 282 -1.74 24.67 -5.24
C TYR A 282 -0.93 23.66 -6.07
N SER A 283 -1.23 22.39 -5.88
CA SER A 283 -0.59 21.24 -6.57
C SER A 283 -1.51 20.03 -6.49
#